data_571c15dea75bba7fa506dfb60e53bbdc
#
_entry.id   571c15dea75bba7fa506dfb60e53bbdc
#
_cell.length_a   1.000
_cell.length_b   1.000
_cell.length_c   1.000
_cell.angle_alpha   90.00
_cell.angle_beta   90.00
_cell.angle_gamma   90.00
#
_symmetry.space_group_name_H-M   'P 1'
#
loop_
_entity.id
_entity.type
_entity.pdbx_description
1 polymer ?
#
loop_
_entity_poly.entity_id
_entity_poly.type
_entity_poly.pdbx_seq_one_letter_code
_entity_poly.pdbx_strand_id
1 'polypeptide(L)'
;MSSRSSRPPPESARNVFPLQKSAPVFAALGDATRLRLIAVLCAGSAMSIAQLTSGTDISHQAVTKHLQVLADAGLVRDVKLGRERLWEFEPERMDEARRSLDEIAWQWDHALNRLKAVVQA
;
A
#
# COMPACT_ATOMS: atom_id res chain seq x y z
N MET A 1 22.41 -15.62 -14.58
CA MET A 1 21.05 -15.74 -15.03
C MET A 1 20.08 -15.48 -13.89
N SER A 2 19.07 -14.76 -14.16
CA SER A 2 18.09 -14.44 -13.15
C SER A 2 16.96 -15.46 -13.20
N SER A 3 16.72 -16.15 -12.11
CA SER A 3 15.59 -17.06 -12.03
C SER A 3 14.28 -16.31 -12.16
N ARG A 4 14.30 -15.02 -11.84
CA ARG A 4 13.11 -14.23 -11.95
C ARG A 4 12.67 -14.05 -13.38
N SER A 5 13.61 -13.82 -14.31
CA SER A 5 13.26 -13.62 -15.70
C SER A 5 12.75 -14.88 -16.37
N SER A 6 13.10 -16.04 -15.84
CA SER A 6 12.62 -17.31 -16.37
C SER A 6 11.42 -17.84 -15.63
N ARG A 7 11.01 -17.17 -14.58
CA ARG A 7 9.87 -17.59 -13.80
C ARG A 7 8.59 -17.40 -14.61
N PRO A 8 7.68 -18.37 -14.57
CA PRO A 8 6.40 -18.19 -15.25
C PRO A 8 5.62 -17.04 -14.62
N PRO A 9 4.64 -16.50 -15.34
CA PRO A 9 3.79 -15.48 -14.74
C PRO A 9 3.23 -16.01 -13.44
N PRO A 10 3.17 -15.18 -12.43
CA PRO A 10 2.54 -15.60 -11.19
C PRO A 10 1.10 -16.02 -11.46
N GLU A 11 0.60 -16.84 -10.58
CA GLU A 11 -0.78 -17.31 -10.70
C GLU A 11 -1.74 -16.12 -10.83
N SER A 12 -1.45 -15.06 -10.10
CA SER A 12 -2.30 -13.89 -10.10
C SER A 12 -2.29 -13.14 -11.42
N ALA A 13 -1.26 -13.32 -12.25
CA ALA A 13 -1.22 -12.68 -13.55
C ALA A 13 -2.32 -13.21 -14.47
N ARG A 14 -2.73 -14.44 -14.26
CA ARG A 14 -3.79 -15.04 -15.03
C ARG A 14 -5.16 -14.85 -14.37
N ASN A 15 -5.15 -14.34 -13.17
CA ASN A 15 -6.35 -14.18 -12.38
C ASN A 15 -6.36 -12.77 -11.82
N VAL A 16 -7.23 -11.93 -12.35
CA VAL A 16 -7.29 -10.53 -11.94
C VAL A 16 -7.89 -10.35 -10.56
N PHE A 17 -8.39 -11.41 -9.96
CA PHE A 17 -9.01 -11.30 -8.64
C PHE A 17 -8.10 -10.64 -7.60
N PRO A 18 -6.80 -11.01 -7.48
CA PRO A 18 -5.94 -10.35 -6.50
C PRO A 18 -5.78 -8.86 -6.76
N LEU A 19 -5.77 -8.43 -8.01
CA LEU A 19 -5.70 -7.01 -8.33
C LEU A 19 -6.94 -6.29 -7.84
N GLN A 20 -8.10 -6.85 -8.10
CA GLN A 20 -9.35 -6.26 -7.67
C GLN A 20 -9.45 -6.21 -6.16
N LYS A 21 -8.91 -7.21 -5.50
CA LYS A 21 -8.93 -7.28 -4.05
C LYS A 21 -8.08 -6.18 -3.43
N SER A 22 -7.06 -5.73 -4.13
CA SER A 22 -6.18 -4.67 -3.65
C SER A 22 -6.69 -3.27 -3.98
N ALA A 23 -7.75 -3.15 -4.77
CA ALA A 23 -8.24 -1.84 -5.17
C ALA A 23 -8.58 -0.93 -3.98
N PRO A 24 -9.21 -1.41 -2.90
CA PRO A 24 -9.47 -0.54 -1.76
C PRO A 24 -8.22 0.03 -1.13
N VAL A 25 -7.12 -0.74 -1.14
CA VAL A 25 -5.84 -0.27 -0.62
C VAL A 25 -5.33 0.88 -1.47
N PHE A 26 -5.34 0.71 -2.79
CA PHE A 26 -4.87 1.77 -3.68
C PHE A 26 -5.74 3.01 -3.58
N ALA A 27 -7.04 2.84 -3.45
CA ALA A 27 -7.94 3.97 -3.27
C ALA A 27 -7.62 4.73 -1.99
N ALA A 28 -7.36 4.01 -0.91
CA ALA A 28 -7.03 4.64 0.37
C ALA A 28 -5.69 5.36 0.28
N LEU A 29 -4.75 4.84 -0.48
CA LEU A 29 -3.44 5.46 -0.64
C LEU A 29 -3.43 6.61 -1.64
N GLY A 30 -4.52 6.81 -2.36
CA GLY A 30 -4.59 7.84 -3.40
C GLY A 30 -4.83 9.25 -2.86
N ASP A 31 -4.22 9.59 -1.74
CA ASP A 31 -4.35 10.89 -1.12
C ASP A 31 -3.04 11.22 -0.42
N ALA A 32 -2.54 12.44 -0.63
CA ALA A 32 -1.22 12.81 -0.13
C ALA A 32 -1.13 12.73 1.39
N THR A 33 -2.19 13.14 2.08
CA THR A 33 -2.19 13.09 3.54
C THR A 33 -2.17 11.67 4.03
N ARG A 34 -2.96 10.79 3.43
CA ARG A 34 -2.99 9.39 3.84
C ARG A 34 -1.66 8.69 3.56
N LEU A 35 -1.03 9.01 2.43
CA LEU A 35 0.30 8.47 2.15
C LEU A 35 1.29 8.88 3.23
N ARG A 36 1.23 10.14 3.64
CA ARG A 36 2.12 10.62 4.69
C ARG A 36 1.88 9.89 6.01
N LEU A 37 0.61 9.72 6.37
CA LEU A 37 0.27 9.01 7.60
C LEU A 37 0.80 7.59 7.59
N ILE A 38 0.63 6.90 6.47
CA ILE A 38 1.16 5.54 6.33
C ILE A 38 2.67 5.54 6.45
N ALA A 39 3.35 6.48 5.81
CA ALA A 39 4.81 6.54 5.86
C ALA A 39 5.29 6.74 7.30
N VAL A 40 4.63 7.62 8.04
CA VAL A 40 5.00 7.88 9.42
C VAL A 40 4.78 6.63 10.28
N LEU A 41 3.64 5.96 10.11
CA LEU A 41 3.33 4.78 10.89
C LEU A 41 4.22 3.60 10.53
N CYS A 42 4.61 3.48 9.26
CA CYS A 42 5.55 2.43 8.83
C CYS A 42 6.92 2.63 9.45
N ALA A 43 7.37 3.88 9.54
CA ALA A 43 8.71 4.19 10.03
C ALA A 43 8.80 4.10 11.55
N GLY A 44 7.67 4.28 12.24
CA GLY A 44 7.66 4.34 13.69
C GLY A 44 6.87 3.21 14.32
N SER A 45 6.48 3.43 15.56
CA SER A 45 5.63 2.51 16.28
C SER A 45 4.22 3.09 16.31
N ALA A 46 3.33 2.46 17.07
CA ALA A 46 1.97 2.96 17.23
C ALA A 46 1.99 4.40 17.76
N MET A 47 1.10 5.23 17.23
CA MET A 47 1.08 6.65 17.55
C MET A 47 -0.35 7.11 17.81
N SER A 48 -0.47 8.09 18.70
CA SER A 48 -1.75 8.72 18.97
C SER A 48 -2.07 9.76 17.91
N ILE A 49 -3.33 10.18 17.86
CA ILE A 49 -3.71 11.25 16.93
C ILE A 49 -2.93 12.53 17.23
N ALA A 50 -2.72 12.82 18.51
CA ALA A 50 -1.95 14.01 18.87
C ALA A 50 -0.54 13.96 18.29
N GLN A 51 0.10 12.78 18.36
CA GLN A 51 1.43 12.62 17.77
C GLN A 51 1.39 12.74 16.27
N LEU A 52 0.38 12.18 15.64
CA LEU A 52 0.26 12.20 14.18
C LEU A 52 -0.04 13.59 13.65
N THR A 53 -0.72 14.44 14.42
CA THR A 53 -1.01 15.80 14.00
C THR A 53 0.07 16.79 14.39
N SER A 54 1.01 16.39 15.23
CA SER A 54 2.05 17.29 15.69
C SER A 54 2.86 17.81 14.52
N GLY A 55 3.01 19.12 14.44
CA GLY A 55 3.77 19.72 13.37
C GLY A 55 3.04 19.84 12.04
N THR A 56 1.75 19.54 12.00
CA THR A 56 0.96 19.69 10.79
C THR A 56 -0.14 20.71 10.99
N ASP A 57 -0.68 21.20 9.88
CA ASP A 57 -1.82 22.13 9.91
C ASP A 57 -3.15 21.39 9.91
N ILE A 58 -3.13 20.08 9.94
CA ILE A 58 -4.33 19.26 9.81
C ILE A 58 -4.97 19.08 11.16
N SER A 59 -6.28 19.26 11.23
CA SER A 59 -7.00 19.10 12.49
C SER A 59 -7.05 17.64 12.91
N HIS A 60 -7.28 17.44 14.21
CA HIS A 60 -7.48 16.07 14.75
C HIS A 60 -8.63 15.38 14.05
N GLN A 61 -9.70 16.11 13.78
CA GLN A 61 -10.86 15.52 13.11
C GLN A 61 -10.51 15.03 11.72
N ALA A 62 -9.73 15.82 10.97
CA ALA A 62 -9.35 15.44 9.61
C ALA A 62 -8.44 14.21 9.64
N VAL A 63 -7.47 14.19 10.57
CA VAL A 63 -6.59 13.03 10.70
C VAL A 63 -7.40 11.79 11.07
N THR A 64 -8.36 11.94 11.98
CA THR A 64 -9.21 10.81 12.37
C THR A 64 -9.96 10.25 11.17
N LYS A 65 -10.49 11.13 10.30
CA LYS A 65 -11.19 10.67 9.11
C LYS A 65 -10.27 9.93 8.16
N HIS A 66 -9.06 10.47 7.97
CA HIS A 66 -8.08 9.79 7.13
C HIS A 66 -7.69 8.43 7.70
N LEU A 67 -7.48 8.36 9.01
CA LEU A 67 -7.16 7.09 9.65
C LEU A 67 -8.30 6.09 9.51
N GLN A 68 -9.54 6.57 9.57
CA GLN A 68 -10.68 5.67 9.41
C GLN A 68 -10.72 5.09 7.99
N VAL A 69 -10.43 5.90 6.97
CA VAL A 69 -10.36 5.41 5.60
C VAL A 69 -9.28 4.34 5.50
N LEU A 70 -8.12 4.60 6.10
CA LEU A 70 -7.01 3.64 6.09
C LEU A 70 -7.37 2.36 6.85
N ALA A 71 -8.08 2.49 7.95
CA ALA A 71 -8.51 1.33 8.74
C ALA A 71 -9.53 0.49 7.98
N ASP A 72 -10.45 1.16 7.27
CA ASP A 72 -11.44 0.44 6.48
C ASP A 72 -10.78 -0.35 5.36
N ALA A 73 -9.65 0.11 4.87
CA ALA A 73 -8.88 -0.61 3.86
C ALA A 73 -7.94 -1.65 4.47
N GLY A 74 -7.89 -1.76 5.78
CA GLY A 74 -7.05 -2.75 6.46
C GLY A 74 -5.58 -2.37 6.58
N LEU A 75 -5.26 -1.09 6.40
CA LEU A 75 -3.87 -0.64 6.41
C LEU A 75 -3.39 -0.19 7.77
N VAL A 76 -4.30 0.19 8.64
CA VAL A 76 -3.97 0.56 10.01
C VAL A 76 -5.05 0.00 10.93
N ARG A 77 -4.74 -0.07 12.21
CA ARG A 77 -5.73 -0.45 13.20
C ARG A 77 -5.52 0.39 14.44
N ASP A 78 -6.58 0.61 15.20
CA ASP A 78 -6.43 1.28 16.48
C ASP A 78 -6.19 0.24 17.56
N VAL A 79 -5.37 0.62 18.51
CA VAL A 79 -4.98 -0.24 19.62
C VAL A 79 -5.16 0.58 20.88
N LYS A 80 -5.86 0.02 21.84
CA LYS A 80 -5.97 0.68 23.13
C LYS A 80 -4.85 0.23 24.03
N LEU A 81 -4.11 1.19 24.56
CA LEU A 81 -3.05 0.92 25.52
C LEU A 81 -3.37 1.76 26.75
N GLY A 82 -3.95 1.12 27.77
CA GLY A 82 -4.44 1.86 28.90
C GLY A 82 -5.60 2.76 28.50
N ARG A 83 -5.44 4.04 28.71
CA ARG A 83 -6.43 5.03 28.33
C ARG A 83 -6.17 5.65 26.98
N GLU A 84 -5.03 5.33 26.40
CA GLU A 84 -4.64 5.90 25.11
C GLU A 84 -5.15 5.06 23.97
N ARG A 85 -5.57 5.74 22.93
CA ARG A 85 -5.91 5.11 21.66
C ARG A 85 -4.77 5.42 20.71
N LEU A 86 -4.14 4.35 20.22
CA LEU A 86 -3.00 4.46 19.33
C LEU A 86 -3.38 3.84 18.00
N TRP A 87 -2.69 4.28 16.95
CA TRP A 87 -2.86 3.74 15.61
C TRP A 87 -1.55 3.09 15.20
N GLU A 88 -1.66 1.92 14.59
CA GLU A 88 -0.46 1.25 14.12
C GLU A 88 -0.68 0.70 12.73
N PHE A 89 0.43 0.53 12.02
CA PHE A 89 0.42 0.03 10.66
C PHE A 89 0.16 -1.47 10.65
N GLU A 90 -0.66 -1.91 9.69
CA GLU A 90 -0.95 -3.31 9.45
C GLU A 90 -0.35 -3.70 8.10
N PRO A 91 0.71 -4.49 8.08
CA PRO A 91 1.44 -4.73 6.84
C PRO A 91 0.76 -5.69 5.87
N GLU A 92 -0.16 -6.51 6.34
CA GLU A 92 -0.70 -7.60 5.53
C GLU A 92 -1.34 -7.14 4.22
N ARG A 93 -2.23 -6.16 4.31
CA ARG A 93 -2.89 -5.64 3.12
C ARG A 93 -1.93 -4.90 2.21
N MET A 94 -0.97 -4.22 2.80
CA MET A 94 0.06 -3.54 2.01
C MET A 94 0.91 -4.56 1.25
N ASP A 95 1.23 -5.69 1.87
CA ASP A 95 1.98 -6.73 1.19
C ASP A 95 1.20 -7.31 0.02
N GLU A 96 -0.11 -7.50 0.18
CA GLU A 96 -0.95 -7.95 -0.91
C GLU A 96 -0.94 -6.96 -2.06
N ALA A 97 -1.06 -5.67 -1.74
CA ALA A 97 -1.05 -4.63 -2.76
C ALA A 97 0.30 -4.57 -3.47
N ARG A 98 1.38 -4.74 -2.73
CA ARG A 98 2.72 -4.77 -3.32
C ARG A 98 2.84 -5.92 -4.31
N ARG A 99 2.32 -7.08 -3.97
CA ARG A 99 2.34 -8.22 -4.89
C ARG A 99 1.53 -7.93 -6.14
N SER A 100 0.42 -7.22 -6.00
CA SER A 100 -0.36 -6.82 -7.18
C SER A 100 0.43 -5.87 -8.07
N LEU A 101 1.15 -4.93 -7.49
CA LEU A 101 2.00 -4.04 -8.26
C LEU A 101 3.15 -4.80 -8.93
N ASP A 102 3.71 -5.79 -8.25
CA ASP A 102 4.74 -6.63 -8.84
C ASP A 102 4.22 -7.36 -10.07
N GLU A 103 2.97 -7.80 -10.04
CA GLU A 103 2.34 -8.40 -11.21
C GLU A 103 2.30 -7.44 -12.37
N ILE A 104 1.86 -6.22 -12.10
CA ILE A 104 1.76 -5.20 -13.14
C ILE A 104 3.15 -4.88 -13.67
N ALA A 105 4.13 -4.75 -12.78
CA ALA A 105 5.50 -4.47 -13.17
C ALA A 105 6.05 -5.58 -14.05
N TRP A 106 5.76 -6.82 -13.71
CA TRP A 106 6.21 -7.97 -14.51
C TRP A 106 5.61 -7.90 -15.91
N GLN A 107 4.32 -7.63 -16.01
CA GLN A 107 3.66 -7.51 -17.31
C GLN A 107 4.27 -6.39 -18.14
N TRP A 108 4.53 -5.26 -17.52
CA TRP A 108 5.12 -4.11 -18.19
C TRP A 108 6.53 -4.43 -18.70
N ASP A 109 7.34 -5.08 -17.87
CA ASP A 109 8.70 -5.44 -18.26
C ASP A 109 8.70 -6.37 -19.48
N HIS A 110 7.78 -7.33 -19.50
CA HIS A 110 7.69 -8.26 -20.62
C HIS A 110 7.19 -7.56 -21.88
N ALA A 111 6.29 -6.62 -21.74
CA ALA A 111 5.82 -5.84 -22.87
C ALA A 111 6.95 -5.02 -23.47
N LEU A 112 7.79 -4.40 -22.63
CA LEU A 112 8.93 -3.64 -23.09
C LEU A 112 9.94 -4.53 -23.79
N ASN A 113 10.20 -5.71 -23.26
CA ASN A 113 11.15 -6.64 -23.87
C ASN A 113 10.67 -7.09 -25.24
N ARG A 114 9.37 -7.35 -25.39
CA ARG A 114 8.82 -7.71 -26.70
C ARG A 114 8.99 -6.57 -27.70
N LEU A 115 8.77 -5.34 -27.27
CA LEU A 115 8.92 -4.19 -28.13
C LEU A 115 10.37 -4.01 -28.55
N LYS A 116 11.30 -4.16 -27.62
CA LYS A 116 12.73 -4.07 -27.95
C LYS A 116 13.12 -5.11 -28.98
N ALA A 117 12.63 -6.33 -28.86
CA ALA A 117 12.93 -7.38 -29.78
C ALA A 117 12.46 -7.02 -31.20
N VAL A 118 11.29 -6.44 -31.33
CA VAL A 118 10.75 -6.01 -32.62
C VAL A 118 11.62 -4.92 -33.25
N VAL A 119 12.01 -3.94 -32.42
CA VAL A 119 12.79 -2.80 -32.92
C VAL A 119 14.17 -3.23 -33.34
N GLN A 120 14.76 -4.19 -32.66
CA GLN A 120 16.13 -4.63 -32.94
C GLN A 120 16.20 -5.71 -34.00
N ALA A 121 15.07 -6.24 -34.43
CA ALA A 121 15.06 -7.33 -35.40
C ALA A 121 15.47 -6.87 -36.80
#